data_93c4ccba9ae11afa625262a51d140443
#
_entry.id   93c4ccba9ae11afa625262a51d140443
#
_cell.length_a   1.000
_cell.length_b   1.000
_cell.length_c   1.000
_cell.angle_alpha   90.00
_cell.angle_beta   90.00
_cell.angle_gamma   90.00
#
_symmetry.space_group_name_H-M   'P 1'
#
loop_
_entity.id
_entity.type
_entity.pdbx_description
1 polymer ?
#
loop_
_entity_poly.entity_id
_entity_poly.type
_entity_poly.pdbx_seq_one_letter_code
_entity_poly.pdbx_strand_id
1 'polypeptide(L)'
;YLSPKGKSLDQGLAKSLSKEENINIICGHFEGVDQRLLETRNIQEISIGDYILSGGETASYVFLDAIIRLLPGVLGNNLSIQDESFENSLLEYPQFTKPQKWEEKSVPDVLLSGDHNKIKHWRLSQSEAITRRQRPDLWKKYKIKK
;
A
#
# COMPACT_ATOMS: atom_id res chain seq x y z
N TYR A 1 -1.42 -4.74 -18.67
CA TYR A 1 -1.67 -6.17 -18.58
C TYR A 1 -1.22 -6.68 -17.21
N LEU A 2 -2.12 -7.38 -16.51
CA LEU A 2 -1.81 -7.93 -15.18
C LEU A 2 -1.16 -9.31 -15.37
N SER A 3 0.11 -9.39 -14.98
CA SER A 3 0.97 -10.55 -15.27
C SER A 3 2.02 -10.74 -14.16
N PRO A 4 2.32 -11.98 -13.75
CA PRO A 4 3.41 -12.24 -12.80
C PRO A 4 4.79 -11.77 -13.27
N LYS A 5 4.97 -11.57 -14.57
CA LYS A 5 6.23 -11.09 -15.18
C LYS A 5 6.40 -9.58 -15.06
N GLY A 6 5.31 -8.85 -14.73
CA GLY A 6 5.29 -7.41 -14.74
C GLY A 6 6.05 -6.76 -13.59
N LYS A 7 6.20 -5.44 -13.69
CA LYS A 7 6.72 -4.62 -12.59
C LYS A 7 5.80 -4.74 -11.38
N SER A 8 6.37 -4.93 -10.20
CA SER A 8 5.59 -5.01 -8.96
C SER A 8 4.79 -3.73 -8.71
N LEU A 9 3.49 -3.89 -8.44
CA LEU A 9 2.63 -2.80 -7.97
C LEU A 9 3.09 -2.39 -6.56
N ASP A 10 3.48 -1.15 -6.43
CA ASP A 10 3.76 -0.52 -5.14
C ASP A 10 2.98 0.79 -5.00
N GLN A 11 3.01 1.40 -3.81
CA GLN A 11 2.28 2.64 -3.54
C GLN A 11 2.73 3.80 -4.45
N GLY A 12 4.01 3.82 -4.85
CA GLY A 12 4.53 4.83 -5.77
C GLY A 12 3.94 4.69 -7.17
N LEU A 13 3.86 3.45 -7.68
CA LEU A 13 3.22 3.17 -8.97
C LEU A 13 1.72 3.45 -8.92
N ALA A 14 1.02 3.04 -7.84
CA ALA A 14 -0.39 3.34 -7.67
C ALA A 14 -0.66 4.86 -7.68
N LYS A 15 0.18 5.66 -7.00
CA LYS A 15 0.11 7.13 -7.04
C LYS A 15 0.38 7.74 -8.42
N SER A 16 1.27 7.16 -9.20
CA SER A 16 1.49 7.65 -10.56
C SER A 16 0.28 7.37 -11.44
N LEU A 17 -0.24 6.15 -11.35
CA LEU A 17 -1.41 5.72 -12.13
C LEU A 17 -2.69 6.45 -11.73
N SER A 18 -2.87 6.85 -10.47
CA SER A 18 -4.05 7.62 -10.04
C SER A 18 -4.14 9.03 -10.66
N LYS A 19 -3.09 9.47 -11.37
CA LYS A 19 -3.07 10.75 -12.10
C LYS A 19 -3.40 10.60 -13.58
N GLU A 20 -3.48 9.38 -14.08
CA GLU A 20 -3.82 9.12 -15.47
C GLU A 20 -5.32 9.33 -15.70
N GLU A 21 -5.67 9.98 -16.79
CA GLU A 21 -7.07 10.24 -17.15
C GLU A 21 -7.80 8.94 -17.54
N ASN A 22 -7.09 8.01 -18.16
CA ASN A 22 -7.66 6.76 -18.65
C ASN A 22 -6.69 5.60 -18.42
N ILE A 23 -7.20 4.51 -17.89
CA ILE A 23 -6.45 3.26 -17.72
C ILE A 23 -7.25 2.13 -18.36
N ASN A 24 -6.65 1.46 -19.35
CA ASN A 24 -7.20 0.23 -19.93
C ASN A 24 -6.52 -0.97 -19.28
N ILE A 25 -7.31 -1.92 -18.76
CA ILE A 25 -6.80 -3.11 -18.09
C ILE A 25 -7.10 -4.34 -18.94
N ILE A 26 -6.09 -5.12 -19.23
CA ILE A 26 -6.22 -6.42 -19.88
C ILE A 26 -6.14 -7.51 -18.82
N CYS A 27 -7.22 -8.27 -18.68
CA CYS A 27 -7.29 -9.45 -17.83
C CYS A 27 -7.06 -10.70 -18.71
N GLY A 28 -5.92 -11.34 -18.53
CA GLY A 28 -5.58 -12.56 -19.27
C GLY A 28 -6.10 -13.82 -18.59
N HIS A 29 -6.36 -14.84 -19.41
CA HIS A 29 -6.70 -16.18 -18.97
C HIS A 29 -5.75 -17.21 -19.59
N PHE A 30 -5.80 -18.44 -19.09
CA PHE A 30 -5.03 -19.57 -19.58
C PHE A 30 -3.51 -19.26 -19.66
N GLU A 31 -2.91 -19.42 -20.83
CA GLU A 31 -1.48 -19.18 -21.07
C GLU A 31 -1.14 -17.68 -21.25
N GLY A 32 -2.13 -16.79 -21.19
CA GLY A 32 -1.93 -15.35 -21.26
C GLY A 32 -2.15 -14.75 -22.64
N VAL A 33 -1.44 -13.66 -22.93
CA VAL A 33 -1.59 -12.86 -24.14
C VAL A 33 -0.36 -13.01 -25.02
N ASP A 34 -0.54 -12.98 -26.33
CA ASP A 34 0.54 -13.06 -27.30
C ASP A 34 1.58 -11.95 -27.06
N GLN A 35 2.83 -12.36 -26.92
CA GLN A 35 3.94 -11.46 -26.61
C GLN A 35 4.08 -10.34 -27.65
N ARG A 36 3.84 -10.64 -28.93
CA ARG A 36 3.91 -9.66 -30.02
C ARG A 36 2.90 -8.54 -29.87
N LEU A 37 1.73 -8.84 -29.27
CA LEU A 37 0.72 -7.80 -28.95
C LEU A 37 1.23 -6.87 -27.85
N LEU A 38 1.79 -7.41 -26.78
CA LEU A 38 2.33 -6.64 -25.67
C LEU A 38 3.41 -5.66 -26.14
N GLU A 39 4.34 -6.14 -26.97
CA GLU A 39 5.44 -5.36 -27.53
C GLU A 39 4.95 -4.30 -28.53
N THR A 40 4.12 -4.71 -29.51
CA THR A 40 3.66 -3.83 -30.58
C THR A 40 2.80 -2.68 -30.06
N ARG A 41 2.02 -2.91 -29.00
CA ARG A 41 1.13 -1.92 -28.39
C ARG A 41 1.74 -1.23 -27.16
N ASN A 42 2.99 -1.52 -26.85
CA ASN A 42 3.69 -1.00 -25.67
C ASN A 42 2.86 -1.16 -24.39
N ILE A 43 2.31 -2.37 -24.19
CA ILE A 43 1.45 -2.66 -23.05
C ILE A 43 2.32 -2.88 -21.82
N GLN A 44 2.08 -2.09 -20.78
CA GLN A 44 2.78 -2.22 -19.50
C GLN A 44 2.31 -3.49 -18.77
N GLU A 45 3.24 -4.36 -18.40
CA GLU A 45 2.95 -5.50 -17.52
C GLU A 45 3.13 -5.11 -16.06
N ILE A 46 2.13 -5.45 -15.22
CA ILE A 46 2.14 -5.15 -13.78
C ILE A 46 1.81 -6.42 -13.00
N SER A 47 2.64 -6.72 -11.99
CA SER A 47 2.43 -7.80 -11.04
C SER A 47 1.87 -7.27 -9.72
N ILE A 48 0.89 -7.96 -9.16
CA ILE A 48 0.35 -7.67 -7.82
C ILE A 48 1.01 -8.51 -6.72
N GLY A 49 1.98 -9.36 -7.06
CA GLY A 49 2.73 -10.18 -6.10
C GLY A 49 3.24 -11.49 -6.72
N ASP A 50 4.09 -12.20 -5.99
CA ASP A 50 4.77 -13.42 -6.43
C ASP A 50 3.89 -14.67 -6.15
N TYR A 51 2.73 -14.72 -6.79
CA TYR A 51 1.78 -15.83 -6.73
C TYR A 51 0.96 -15.91 -8.01
N ILE A 52 0.36 -17.07 -8.26
CA ILE A 52 -0.44 -17.31 -9.45
C ILE A 52 -1.92 -17.30 -9.12
N LEU A 53 -2.70 -16.61 -9.96
CA LEU A 53 -4.15 -16.56 -9.92
C LEU A 53 -4.76 -17.26 -11.13
N SER A 54 -6.04 -17.63 -11.05
CA SER A 54 -6.76 -18.30 -12.13
C SER A 54 -7.01 -17.41 -13.35
N GLY A 55 -6.98 -16.09 -13.16
CA GLY A 55 -7.22 -15.10 -14.21
C GLY A 55 -6.88 -13.69 -13.73
N GLY A 56 -6.87 -12.74 -14.64
CA GLY A 56 -6.51 -11.35 -14.36
C GLY A 56 -7.58 -10.54 -13.62
N GLU A 57 -8.82 -11.01 -13.54
CA GLU A 57 -9.94 -10.25 -12.96
C GLU A 57 -9.73 -10.00 -11.46
N THR A 58 -9.33 -11.02 -10.71
CA THR A 58 -9.04 -10.87 -9.27
C THR A 58 -7.88 -9.91 -9.04
N ALA A 59 -6.85 -9.98 -9.88
CA ALA A 59 -5.74 -9.04 -9.86
C ALA A 59 -6.21 -7.60 -10.17
N SER A 60 -7.18 -7.44 -11.09
CA SER A 60 -7.71 -6.13 -11.44
C SER A 60 -8.46 -5.46 -10.29
N TYR A 61 -9.15 -6.21 -9.45
CA TYR A 61 -9.78 -5.65 -8.23
C TYR A 61 -8.74 -5.06 -7.28
N VAL A 62 -7.65 -5.79 -7.01
CA VAL A 62 -6.56 -5.29 -6.16
C VAL A 62 -5.91 -4.05 -6.77
N PHE A 63 -5.64 -4.09 -8.07
CA PHE A 63 -5.06 -2.99 -8.82
C PHE A 63 -5.95 -1.75 -8.80
N LEU A 64 -7.23 -1.90 -9.08
CA LEU A 64 -8.20 -0.80 -9.09
C LEU A 64 -8.39 -0.21 -7.70
N ASP A 65 -8.56 -1.03 -6.66
CA ASP A 65 -8.72 -0.53 -5.29
C ASP A 65 -7.53 0.30 -4.84
N ALA A 66 -6.30 -0.20 -5.10
CA ALA A 66 -5.06 0.51 -4.76
C ALA A 66 -4.96 1.90 -5.42
N ILE A 67 -5.55 2.08 -6.62
CA ILE A 67 -5.51 3.33 -7.38
C ILE A 67 -6.70 4.23 -7.05
N ILE A 68 -7.91 3.70 -7.06
CA ILE A 68 -9.16 4.47 -6.93
C ILE A 68 -9.23 5.14 -5.56
N ARG A 69 -8.79 4.47 -4.49
CA ARG A 69 -8.75 5.06 -3.15
C ARG A 69 -7.85 6.30 -3.03
N LEU A 70 -6.94 6.51 -3.98
CA LEU A 70 -6.05 7.69 -4.03
C LEU A 70 -6.67 8.87 -4.79
N LEU A 71 -7.81 8.68 -5.44
CA LEU A 71 -8.50 9.75 -6.14
C LEU A 71 -9.12 10.75 -5.14
N PRO A 72 -9.13 12.05 -5.47
CA PRO A 72 -9.73 13.06 -4.62
C PRO A 72 -11.21 12.74 -4.32
N GLY A 73 -11.61 12.82 -3.06
CA GLY A 73 -12.99 12.62 -2.64
C GLY A 73 -13.47 11.16 -2.49
N VAL A 74 -12.65 10.18 -2.82
CA VAL A 74 -12.98 8.75 -2.62
C VAL A 74 -12.86 8.36 -1.15
N LEU A 75 -11.77 8.74 -0.49
CA LEU A 75 -11.65 8.58 0.97
C LEU A 75 -12.13 9.83 1.68
N GLY A 76 -12.96 9.65 2.70
CA GLY A 76 -13.59 10.76 3.42
C GLY A 76 -12.63 11.66 4.21
N ASN A 77 -11.39 11.22 4.46
CA ASN A 77 -10.38 12.00 5.16
C ASN A 77 -9.00 11.86 4.50
N ASN A 78 -8.60 12.89 3.76
CA ASN A 78 -7.29 12.94 3.10
C ASN A 78 -6.10 12.93 4.07
N LEU A 79 -6.31 13.27 5.35
CA LEU A 79 -5.26 13.23 6.37
C LEU A 79 -4.91 11.80 6.78
N SER A 80 -5.84 10.84 6.65
CA SER A 80 -5.58 9.45 6.99
C SER A 80 -4.56 8.80 6.06
N ILE A 81 -4.51 9.22 4.80
CA ILE A 81 -3.56 8.69 3.80
C ILE A 81 -2.10 9.00 4.20
N GLN A 82 -1.85 10.13 4.87
CA GLN A 82 -0.49 10.55 5.22
C GLN A 82 0.17 9.68 6.28
N ASP A 83 -0.63 9.06 7.14
CA ASP A 83 -0.17 8.19 8.23
C ASP A 83 -0.14 6.69 7.83
N GLU A 84 -0.63 6.35 6.64
CA GLU A 84 -0.71 4.97 6.18
C GLU A 84 0.67 4.36 5.86
N SER A 85 0.71 3.02 5.86
CA SER A 85 1.90 2.27 5.47
C SER A 85 2.40 2.68 4.08
N PHE A 86 3.72 2.71 3.92
CA PHE A 86 4.48 3.01 2.69
C PHE A 86 4.62 4.50 2.33
N GLU A 87 3.88 5.43 2.94
CA GLU A 87 3.96 6.85 2.61
C GLU A 87 5.37 7.41 2.80
N ASN A 88 5.96 7.20 3.95
CA ASN A 88 7.31 7.65 4.28
C ASN A 88 8.33 6.49 4.32
N SER A 89 8.09 5.42 3.55
CA SER A 89 8.86 4.18 3.64
C SER A 89 8.78 3.53 5.02
N LEU A 90 7.73 3.79 5.78
CA LEU A 90 7.44 3.16 7.07
C LEU A 90 6.15 2.33 6.97
N LEU A 91 6.03 1.34 7.84
CA LEU A 91 4.75 0.70 8.15
C LEU A 91 4.00 1.56 9.18
N GLU A 92 2.69 1.52 9.12
CA GLU A 92 1.83 2.20 10.08
C GLU A 92 2.03 1.66 11.50
N TYR A 93 1.85 2.52 12.49
CA TYR A 93 1.88 2.18 13.91
C TYR A 93 0.67 1.32 14.30
N PRO A 94 0.72 0.57 15.43
CA PRO A 94 -0.39 -0.27 15.87
C PRO A 94 -1.59 0.59 16.27
N GLN A 95 -2.77 0.19 15.79
CA GLN A 95 -4.04 0.81 16.11
C GLN A 95 -4.66 0.19 17.35
N PHE A 96 -5.32 1.01 18.17
CA PHE A 96 -6.05 0.60 19.36
C PHE A 96 -7.49 1.12 19.31
N THR A 97 -8.42 0.35 19.85
CA THR A 97 -9.84 0.70 19.95
C THR A 97 -10.38 0.35 21.33
N LYS A 98 -11.67 0.59 21.54
CA LYS A 98 -12.38 0.21 22.77
C LYS A 98 -12.58 -1.30 22.84
N PRO A 99 -12.63 -1.86 24.07
CA PRO A 99 -12.45 -1.23 25.40
C PRO A 99 -10.99 -0.87 25.69
N GLN A 100 -10.74 0.04 26.66
CA GLN A 100 -9.40 0.45 27.09
C GLN A 100 -8.54 -0.72 27.60
N LYS A 101 -9.15 -1.67 28.27
CA LYS A 101 -8.53 -2.93 28.69
C LYS A 101 -9.29 -4.08 28.05
N TRP A 102 -8.57 -4.92 27.35
CA TRP A 102 -9.09 -6.16 26.78
C TRP A 102 -8.21 -7.32 27.21
N GLU A 103 -8.81 -8.28 27.94
CA GLU A 103 -8.07 -9.29 28.68
C GLU A 103 -7.00 -8.66 29.58
N GLU A 104 -5.73 -9.14 29.53
CA GLU A 104 -4.63 -8.59 30.33
C GLU A 104 -3.86 -7.46 29.61
N LYS A 105 -4.36 -6.96 28.47
CA LYS A 105 -3.72 -5.93 27.65
C LYS A 105 -4.48 -4.61 27.73
N SER A 106 -3.75 -3.52 27.94
CA SER A 106 -4.31 -2.17 27.97
C SER A 106 -3.84 -1.34 26.79
N VAL A 107 -4.66 -0.38 26.38
CA VAL A 107 -4.22 0.69 25.48
C VAL A 107 -3.09 1.47 26.15
N PRO A 108 -1.98 1.78 25.44
CA PRO A 108 -0.90 2.59 26.01
C PRO A 108 -1.38 3.94 26.55
N ASP A 109 -0.98 4.30 27.76
CA ASP A 109 -1.44 5.52 28.45
C ASP A 109 -1.16 6.80 27.67
N VAL A 110 -0.07 6.83 26.89
CA VAL A 110 0.27 7.96 26.02
C VAL A 110 -0.83 8.28 25.02
N LEU A 111 -1.56 7.26 24.53
CA LEU A 111 -2.66 7.44 23.57
C LEU A 111 -3.93 7.99 24.23
N LEU A 112 -4.02 7.90 25.57
CA LEU A 112 -5.13 8.38 26.38
C LEU A 112 -4.84 9.76 26.99
N SER A 113 -3.60 10.25 26.87
CA SER A 113 -3.12 11.49 27.53
C SER A 113 -3.71 12.78 26.96
N GLY A 114 -4.27 12.77 25.76
CA GLY A 114 -4.66 13.98 25.03
C GLY A 114 -3.50 14.86 24.55
N ASP A 115 -2.26 14.52 24.86
CA ASP A 115 -1.06 15.23 24.40
C ASP A 115 -0.69 14.81 22.97
N HIS A 116 -1.14 15.61 22.00
CA HIS A 116 -0.93 15.33 20.58
C HIS A 116 0.55 15.17 20.19
N ASN A 117 1.45 15.91 20.85
CA ASN A 117 2.88 15.81 20.57
C ASN A 117 3.46 14.49 21.05
N LYS A 118 3.13 14.07 22.27
CA LYS A 118 3.54 12.76 22.80
C LYS A 118 2.96 11.63 21.99
N ILE A 119 1.69 11.72 21.60
CA ILE A 119 1.04 10.73 20.75
C ILE A 119 1.76 10.61 19.39
N LYS A 120 2.08 11.74 18.74
CA LYS A 120 2.80 11.75 17.45
C LYS A 120 4.18 11.12 17.57
N HIS A 121 4.95 11.44 18.60
CA HIS A 121 6.26 10.83 18.84
C HIS A 121 6.16 9.32 19.09
N TRP A 122 5.19 8.91 19.89
CA TRP A 122 4.94 7.50 20.16
C TRP A 122 4.59 6.73 18.86
N ARG A 123 3.67 7.25 18.05
CA ARG A 123 3.27 6.67 16.76
C ARG A 123 4.47 6.50 15.85
N LEU A 124 5.30 7.54 15.70
CA LEU A 124 6.50 7.48 14.88
C LEU A 124 7.48 6.41 15.40
N SER A 125 7.74 6.36 16.70
CA SER A 125 8.63 5.36 17.29
C SER A 125 8.14 3.92 17.06
N GLN A 126 6.83 3.68 17.12
CA GLN A 126 6.23 2.38 16.83
C GLN A 126 6.36 2.01 15.34
N SER A 127 6.09 2.95 14.43
CA SER A 127 6.27 2.76 12.99
C SER A 127 7.72 2.42 12.65
N GLU A 128 8.68 3.13 13.22
CA GLU A 128 10.12 2.85 13.03
C GLU A 128 10.49 1.45 13.56
N ALA A 129 10.04 1.08 14.75
CA ALA A 129 10.32 -0.21 15.37
C ALA A 129 9.72 -1.39 14.56
N ILE A 130 8.47 -1.27 14.14
CA ILE A 130 7.78 -2.28 13.34
C ILE A 130 8.46 -2.43 11.98
N THR A 131 8.74 -1.30 11.30
CA THR A 131 9.36 -1.33 9.98
C THR A 131 10.75 -1.95 10.04
N ARG A 132 11.54 -1.58 11.02
CA ARG A 132 12.89 -2.16 11.22
C ARG A 132 12.84 -3.67 11.37
N ARG A 133 11.83 -4.19 12.09
CA ARG A 133 11.69 -5.62 12.37
C ARG A 133 11.10 -6.39 11.20
N GLN A 134 10.03 -5.88 10.58
CA GLN A 134 9.23 -6.64 9.61
C GLN A 134 9.60 -6.35 8.16
N ARG A 135 10.11 -5.13 7.86
CA ARG A 135 10.44 -4.70 6.51
C ARG A 135 11.80 -3.99 6.47
N PRO A 136 12.90 -4.76 6.61
CA PRO A 136 14.26 -4.22 6.56
C PRO A 136 14.58 -3.47 5.26
N ASP A 137 13.93 -3.84 4.16
CA ASP A 137 14.03 -3.18 2.86
C ASP A 137 13.48 -1.75 2.90
N LEU A 138 12.30 -1.55 3.50
CA LEU A 138 11.72 -0.21 3.71
C LEU A 138 12.52 0.60 4.72
N TRP A 139 13.01 -0.05 5.78
CA TRP A 139 13.87 0.60 6.77
C TRP A 139 15.14 1.19 6.16
N LYS A 140 15.78 0.46 5.24
CA LYS A 140 16.94 0.98 4.50
C LYS A 140 16.57 2.22 3.68
N LYS A 141 15.44 2.18 2.95
CA LYS A 141 14.93 3.32 2.17
C LYS A 141 14.63 4.54 3.06
N TYR A 142 14.01 4.32 4.22
CA TYR A 142 13.72 5.39 5.19
C TYR A 142 14.99 6.06 5.70
N LYS A 143 16.02 5.28 6.06
CA LYS A 143 17.30 5.80 6.55
C LYS A 143 18.05 6.64 5.52
N ILE A 144 17.94 6.34 4.24
CA ILE A 144 18.58 7.12 3.17
C ILE A 144 17.89 8.47 2.96
N LYS A 145 16.58 8.56 3.24
CA LYS A 145 15.79 9.79 3.08
C LYS A 145 15.88 10.74 4.28
N LYS A 146 16.36 10.26 5.44
CA LYS A 146 16.49 11.02 6.68
C LYS A 146 17.90 11.62 6.80
#